data_789d36298d386f7a73d68f228d69efa6
#
_entry.id   789d36298d386f7a73d68f228d69efa6
#
_cell.length_a   1.000
_cell.length_b   1.000
_cell.length_c   1.000
_cell.angle_alpha   90.00
_cell.angle_beta   90.00
_cell.angle_gamma   90.00
#
_symmetry.space_group_name_H-M   'P 1'
#
loop_
_entity.id
_entity.type
_entity.pdbx_description
1 polymer ?
#
loop_
_entity_poly.entity_id
_entity_poly.type
_entity_poly.pdbx_seq_one_letter_code
_entity_poly.pdbx_strand_id
1 'polypeptide(L)'
;MTSLASLASSLANSPDVTGKLSINFSCSQLGLSRKSIGSPGDDAAAIQDGDGWQLIAMEGFMNEFVNSEPWFAGWCAVMVNLSDILAMGGRATGLTNAIWAPDENCAKKILKGMREASESYGVPILGGHTNLKTDRPQLAATIFGRAQNLITSF
;
A
#
# COMPACT_ATOMS: atom_id res chain seq x y z
N MET A 1 -22.28 -1.93 -31.61
CA MET A 1 -22.16 -2.38 -30.20
C MET A 1 -20.90 -3.18 -30.05
N THR A 2 -20.01 -2.76 -29.12
CA THR A 2 -18.78 -3.50 -28.82
C THR A 2 -19.16 -4.84 -28.17
N SER A 3 -18.62 -5.96 -28.66
CA SER A 3 -18.92 -7.26 -28.04
C SER A 3 -18.25 -7.36 -26.66
N LEU A 4 -18.81 -8.17 -25.76
CA LEU A 4 -18.22 -8.42 -24.44
C LEU A 4 -16.77 -8.91 -24.56
N ALA A 5 -16.50 -9.78 -25.53
CA ALA A 5 -15.14 -10.28 -25.79
C ALA A 5 -14.17 -9.16 -26.22
N SER A 6 -14.64 -8.23 -27.06
CA SER A 6 -13.83 -7.08 -27.47
C SER A 6 -13.55 -6.12 -26.29
N LEU A 7 -14.55 -5.89 -25.43
CA LEU A 7 -14.35 -5.08 -24.22
C LEU A 7 -13.37 -5.74 -23.26
N ALA A 8 -13.53 -7.03 -22.97
CA ALA A 8 -12.63 -7.79 -22.11
C ALA A 8 -11.18 -7.77 -22.63
N SER A 9 -11.00 -7.96 -23.95
CA SER A 9 -9.68 -7.89 -24.59
C SER A 9 -9.08 -6.48 -24.48
N SER A 10 -9.88 -5.43 -24.68
CA SER A 10 -9.42 -4.05 -24.53
C SER A 10 -8.97 -3.74 -23.10
N LEU A 11 -9.72 -4.16 -22.10
CA LEU A 11 -9.36 -3.99 -20.69
C LEU A 11 -8.10 -4.77 -20.32
N ALA A 12 -8.02 -6.03 -20.72
CA ALA A 12 -6.85 -6.88 -20.43
C ALA A 12 -5.53 -6.32 -21.02
N ASN A 13 -5.61 -5.57 -22.13
CA ASN A 13 -4.45 -4.96 -22.78
C ASN A 13 -4.27 -3.48 -22.42
N SER A 14 -5.05 -2.94 -21.50
CA SER A 14 -4.86 -1.55 -21.06
C SER A 14 -3.53 -1.37 -20.32
N PRO A 15 -2.88 -0.21 -20.43
CA PRO A 15 -1.64 0.08 -19.69
C PRO A 15 -1.79 -0.10 -18.17
N ASP A 16 -2.95 0.23 -17.62
CA ASP A 16 -3.21 0.13 -16.18
C ASP A 16 -3.25 -1.32 -15.69
N VAL A 17 -3.77 -2.24 -16.50
CA VAL A 17 -3.78 -3.67 -16.19
C VAL A 17 -2.42 -4.29 -16.47
N THR A 18 -1.83 -4.03 -17.64
CA THR A 18 -0.54 -4.64 -18.03
C THR A 18 0.61 -4.14 -17.16
N GLY A 19 0.57 -2.89 -16.69
CA GLY A 19 1.55 -2.33 -15.76
C GLY A 19 1.62 -3.09 -14.43
N LYS A 20 0.48 -3.61 -13.95
CA LYS A 20 0.45 -4.45 -12.73
C LYS A 20 1.09 -5.83 -12.91
N LEU A 21 1.28 -6.30 -14.13
CA LEU A 21 1.94 -7.59 -14.37
C LEU A 21 3.44 -7.58 -14.02
N SER A 22 4.03 -6.42 -13.78
CA SER A 22 5.40 -6.29 -13.27
C SER A 22 5.59 -6.97 -11.89
N ILE A 23 4.52 -7.17 -11.13
CA ILE A 23 4.55 -7.95 -9.88
C ILE A 23 5.06 -9.37 -10.12
N ASN A 24 4.77 -9.96 -11.28
CA ASN A 24 5.24 -11.31 -11.64
C ASN A 24 6.76 -11.40 -11.68
N PHE A 25 7.42 -10.34 -12.17
CA PHE A 25 8.88 -10.26 -12.13
C PHE A 25 9.39 -10.27 -10.69
N SER A 26 8.84 -9.41 -9.82
CA SER A 26 9.24 -9.34 -8.41
C SER A 26 9.01 -10.66 -7.68
N CYS A 27 7.84 -11.27 -7.87
CA CYS A 27 7.53 -12.58 -7.29
C CYS A 27 8.53 -13.66 -7.73
N SER A 28 8.88 -13.69 -9.03
CA SER A 28 9.84 -14.63 -9.58
C SER A 28 11.22 -14.44 -8.95
N GLN A 29 11.71 -13.20 -8.83
CA GLN A 29 13.02 -12.91 -8.24
C GLN A 29 13.08 -13.27 -6.76
N LEU A 30 11.98 -13.10 -6.03
CA LEU A 30 11.86 -13.43 -4.61
C LEU A 30 11.52 -14.90 -4.35
N GLY A 31 11.26 -15.69 -5.37
CA GLY A 31 10.85 -17.09 -5.24
C GLY A 31 9.43 -17.25 -4.65
N LEU A 32 8.59 -16.22 -4.76
CA LEU A 32 7.22 -16.25 -4.26
C LEU A 32 6.28 -16.97 -5.24
N SER A 33 5.35 -17.72 -4.68
CA SER A 33 4.33 -18.46 -5.43
C SER A 33 3.04 -18.53 -4.62
N ARG A 34 1.97 -19.07 -5.21
CA ARG A 34 0.71 -19.33 -4.50
C ARG A 34 0.85 -20.30 -3.30
N LYS A 35 1.98 -21.02 -3.19
CA LYS A 35 2.29 -21.90 -2.06
C LYS A 35 3.09 -21.23 -0.96
N SER A 36 3.52 -19.99 -1.19
CA SER A 36 4.26 -19.21 -0.18
C SER A 36 3.31 -18.75 0.92
N ILE A 37 3.82 -18.59 2.13
CA ILE A 37 3.13 -17.88 3.20
C ILE A 37 2.91 -16.44 2.69
N GLY A 38 1.69 -15.91 2.80
CA GLY A 38 1.36 -14.63 2.20
C GLY A 38 1.39 -14.70 0.67
N SER A 39 0.59 -15.58 0.09
CA SER A 39 0.46 -15.78 -1.36
C SER A 39 0.31 -14.43 -2.08
N PRO A 40 1.15 -14.14 -3.10
CA PRO A 40 1.09 -12.85 -3.79
C PRO A 40 -0.17 -12.72 -4.64
N GLY A 41 -0.66 -11.50 -4.78
CA GLY A 41 -1.73 -11.15 -5.72
C GLY A 41 -3.04 -10.69 -5.08
N ASP A 42 -3.12 -10.66 -3.75
CA ASP A 42 -4.23 -10.03 -3.02
C ASP A 42 -3.81 -8.66 -2.44
N ASP A 43 -4.72 -7.93 -1.83
CA ASP A 43 -4.50 -6.57 -1.32
C ASP A 43 -3.50 -6.53 -0.14
N ALA A 44 -3.45 -7.59 0.65
CA ALA A 44 -2.50 -7.70 1.76
C ALA A 44 -1.92 -9.12 1.88
N ALA A 45 -0.70 -9.22 2.38
CA ALA A 45 -0.16 -10.50 2.85
C ALA A 45 -0.91 -10.94 4.12
N ALA A 46 -1.29 -12.22 4.17
CA ALA A 46 -1.99 -12.81 5.30
C ALA A 46 -1.17 -13.94 5.90
N ILE A 47 -0.87 -13.84 7.20
CA ILE A 47 -0.10 -14.83 7.96
C ILE A 47 -1.01 -15.36 9.07
N GLN A 48 -1.18 -16.68 9.14
CA GLN A 48 -1.98 -17.27 10.20
C GLN A 48 -1.37 -16.98 11.57
N ASP A 49 -2.20 -16.48 12.49
CA ASP A 49 -1.80 -16.08 13.84
C ASP A 49 -2.90 -16.49 14.84
N GLY A 50 -2.66 -17.59 15.53
CA GLY A 50 -3.65 -18.19 16.42
C GLY A 50 -4.90 -18.65 15.70
N ASP A 51 -6.05 -18.15 16.12
CA ASP A 51 -7.37 -18.42 15.57
C ASP A 51 -7.79 -17.43 14.45
N GLY A 52 -6.87 -16.55 14.04
CA GLY A 52 -7.10 -15.53 13.03
C GLY A 52 -5.89 -15.30 12.13
N TRP A 53 -5.82 -14.12 11.57
CA TRP A 53 -4.84 -13.74 10.56
C TRP A 53 -4.21 -12.39 10.89
N GLN A 54 -2.91 -12.31 10.84
CA GLN A 54 -2.20 -11.04 10.74
C GLN A 54 -2.15 -10.60 9.28
N LEU A 55 -2.52 -9.36 9.03
CA LEU A 55 -2.48 -8.73 7.71
C LEU A 55 -1.36 -7.70 7.66
N ILE A 56 -0.68 -7.64 6.51
CA ILE A 56 0.38 -6.67 6.26
C ILE A 56 0.25 -6.19 4.82
N ALA A 57 0.03 -4.89 4.65
CA ALA A 57 0.07 -4.23 3.35
C ALA A 57 1.14 -3.14 3.33
N MET A 58 1.68 -2.83 2.15
CA MET A 58 2.71 -1.80 2.00
C MET A 58 2.57 -1.11 0.65
N GLU A 59 2.54 0.22 0.68
CA GLU A 59 2.50 1.06 -0.50
C GLU A 59 3.70 1.99 -0.57
N GLY A 60 4.25 2.11 -1.78
CA GLY A 60 5.25 3.11 -2.16
C GLY A 60 4.66 4.12 -3.13
N PHE A 61 4.98 5.39 -2.95
CA PHE A 61 4.37 6.48 -3.69
C PHE A 61 5.29 7.00 -4.78
N MET A 62 4.72 7.33 -5.95
CA MET A 62 5.45 7.94 -7.06
C MET A 62 6.05 9.27 -6.65
N ASN A 63 7.33 9.47 -6.94
CA ASN A 63 8.07 10.67 -6.53
C ASN A 63 7.43 11.97 -7.01
N GLU A 64 6.91 11.97 -8.23
CA GLU A 64 6.22 13.13 -8.82
C GLU A 64 5.00 13.53 -7.99
N PHE A 65 4.21 12.55 -7.54
CA PHE A 65 3.05 12.78 -6.70
C PHE A 65 3.45 13.29 -5.31
N VAL A 66 4.46 12.68 -4.68
CA VAL A 66 4.95 13.12 -3.36
C VAL A 66 5.53 14.54 -3.44
N ASN A 67 6.17 14.90 -4.56
CA ASN A 67 6.75 16.21 -4.75
C ASN A 67 5.69 17.29 -5.03
N SER A 68 4.69 16.98 -5.87
CA SER A 68 3.64 17.96 -6.25
C SER A 68 2.61 18.18 -5.15
N GLU A 69 2.23 17.11 -4.45
CA GLU A 69 1.15 17.11 -3.46
C GLU A 69 1.57 16.44 -2.13
N PRO A 70 2.62 16.94 -1.46
CA PRO A 70 3.21 16.23 -0.32
C PRO A 70 2.25 15.98 0.84
N TRP A 71 1.34 16.91 1.14
CA TRP A 71 0.33 16.71 2.16
C TRP A 71 -0.66 15.59 1.76
N PHE A 72 -1.13 15.62 0.51
CA PHE A 72 -2.10 14.63 0.04
C PHE A 72 -1.45 13.24 -0.14
N ALA A 73 -0.19 13.18 -0.55
CA ALA A 73 0.57 11.93 -0.56
C ALA A 73 0.67 11.31 0.85
N GLY A 74 0.92 12.16 1.86
CA GLY A 74 0.90 11.73 3.27
C GLY A 74 -0.48 11.21 3.71
N TRP A 75 -1.57 11.87 3.33
CA TRP A 75 -2.94 11.41 3.58
C TRP A 75 -3.20 10.05 2.93
N CYS A 76 -2.85 9.94 1.64
CA CYS A 76 -3.00 8.70 0.87
C CYS A 76 -2.21 7.54 1.46
N ALA A 77 -1.03 7.80 2.06
CA ALA A 77 -0.21 6.76 2.68
C ALA A 77 -0.94 6.02 3.82
N VAL A 78 -1.85 6.68 4.50
CA VAL A 78 -2.72 6.04 5.50
C VAL A 78 -3.95 5.42 4.83
N MET A 79 -4.64 6.20 3.99
CA MET A 79 -5.93 5.81 3.41
C MET A 79 -5.84 4.58 2.51
N VAL A 80 -4.87 4.54 1.61
CA VAL A 80 -4.73 3.42 0.64
C VAL A 80 -4.39 2.14 1.39
N ASN A 81 -3.38 2.17 2.26
CA ASN A 81 -3.02 1.01 3.08
C ASN A 81 -4.17 0.52 3.98
N LEU A 82 -4.96 1.44 4.54
CA LEU A 82 -6.15 1.06 5.30
C LEU A 82 -7.17 0.34 4.42
N SER A 83 -7.36 0.80 3.18
CA SER A 83 -8.28 0.17 2.21
C SER A 83 -7.90 -1.28 1.95
N ASP A 84 -6.62 -1.59 1.84
CA ASP A 84 -6.12 -2.95 1.61
C ASP A 84 -6.47 -3.89 2.79
N ILE A 85 -6.29 -3.41 4.02
CA ILE A 85 -6.68 -4.17 5.22
C ILE A 85 -8.19 -4.40 5.28
N LEU A 86 -8.98 -3.38 4.94
CA LEU A 86 -10.44 -3.49 4.93
C LEU A 86 -10.94 -4.42 3.83
N ALA A 87 -10.32 -4.39 2.65
CA ALA A 87 -10.64 -5.28 1.54
C ALA A 87 -10.47 -6.76 1.92
N MET A 88 -9.46 -7.07 2.74
CA MET A 88 -9.21 -8.41 3.27
C MET A 88 -10.10 -8.78 4.48
N GLY A 89 -11.10 -7.97 4.83
CA GLY A 89 -11.99 -8.18 5.99
C GLY A 89 -11.31 -7.94 7.33
N GLY A 90 -10.20 -7.21 7.33
CA GLY A 90 -9.40 -6.94 8.52
C GLY A 90 -9.73 -5.62 9.19
N ARG A 91 -9.16 -5.45 10.38
CA ARG A 91 -9.12 -4.20 11.14
C ARG A 91 -7.66 -3.76 11.29
N ALA A 92 -7.35 -2.53 10.91
CA ALA A 92 -6.01 -1.98 11.08
C ALA A 92 -5.62 -1.86 12.56
N THR A 93 -4.38 -2.19 12.86
CA THR A 93 -3.82 -2.12 14.22
C THR A 93 -2.73 -1.05 14.36
N GLY A 94 -2.12 -0.64 13.26
CA GLY A 94 -1.14 0.44 13.25
C GLY A 94 -0.39 0.52 11.92
N LEU A 95 0.33 1.64 11.76
CA LEU A 95 1.06 1.95 10.53
C LEU A 95 2.46 2.45 10.86
N THR A 96 3.42 2.08 10.02
CA THR A 96 4.78 2.65 10.01
C THR A 96 5.06 3.27 8.65
N ASN A 97 6.05 4.17 8.59
CA ASN A 97 6.42 4.83 7.35
C ASN A 97 7.93 4.87 7.11
N ALA A 98 8.33 5.11 5.88
CA ALA A 98 9.68 5.50 5.51
C ALA A 98 9.60 6.75 4.63
N ILE A 99 10.27 7.82 5.05
CA ILE A 99 10.25 9.13 4.40
C ILE A 99 11.68 9.55 4.09
N TRP A 100 11.90 9.95 2.84
CA TRP A 100 13.07 10.70 2.41
C TRP A 100 12.58 12.06 1.93
N ALA A 101 13.24 13.12 2.34
CA ALA A 101 12.88 14.48 1.96
C ALA A 101 14.13 15.35 1.79
N PRO A 102 14.09 16.37 0.92
CA PRO A 102 15.21 17.29 0.77
C PRO A 102 15.41 18.19 1.98
N ASP A 103 14.35 18.46 2.74
CA ASP A 103 14.35 19.31 3.91
C ASP A 103 13.18 19.03 4.86
N GLU A 104 13.22 19.68 6.03
CA GLU A 104 12.17 19.56 7.05
C GLU A 104 10.81 20.12 6.58
N ASN A 105 10.79 21.11 5.72
CA ASN A 105 9.53 21.72 5.26
C ASN A 105 8.74 20.76 4.37
N CYS A 106 9.43 20.05 3.49
CA CYS A 106 8.83 18.99 2.68
C CYS A 106 8.32 17.84 3.58
N ALA A 107 9.18 17.32 4.46
CA ALA A 107 8.80 16.27 5.41
C ALA A 107 7.61 16.67 6.29
N LYS A 108 7.57 17.91 6.79
CA LYS A 108 6.47 18.44 7.61
C LYS A 108 5.12 18.37 6.90
N LYS A 109 5.08 18.66 5.61
CA LYS A 109 3.84 18.57 4.82
C LYS A 109 3.35 17.13 4.72
N ILE A 110 4.25 16.19 4.38
CA ILE A 110 3.93 14.75 4.29
C ILE A 110 3.42 14.24 5.65
N LEU A 111 4.19 14.48 6.71
CA LEU A 111 3.85 14.04 8.07
C LEU A 111 2.55 14.66 8.60
N LYS A 112 2.24 15.90 8.21
CA LYS A 112 0.96 16.53 8.52
C LYS A 112 -0.20 15.79 7.88
N GLY A 113 -0.10 15.44 6.59
CA GLY A 113 -1.14 14.65 5.88
C GLY A 113 -1.34 13.29 6.52
N MET A 114 -0.24 12.58 6.85
CA MET A 114 -0.32 11.29 7.54
C MET A 114 -1.00 11.40 8.90
N ARG A 115 -0.64 12.40 9.70
CA ARG A 115 -1.23 12.60 11.02
C ARG A 115 -2.74 12.87 10.93
N GLU A 116 -3.16 13.77 10.06
CA GLU A 116 -4.57 14.12 9.92
C GLU A 116 -5.41 12.93 9.40
N ALA A 117 -4.86 12.12 8.50
CA ALA A 117 -5.50 10.88 8.06
C ALA A 117 -5.56 9.84 9.21
N SER A 118 -4.47 9.67 9.96
CA SER A 118 -4.40 8.80 11.14
C SER A 118 -5.47 9.16 12.17
N GLU A 119 -5.63 10.45 12.48
CA GLU A 119 -6.66 10.96 13.38
C GLU A 119 -8.07 10.72 12.82
N SER A 120 -8.29 10.97 11.53
CA SER A 120 -9.59 10.81 10.87
C SER A 120 -10.06 9.37 10.79
N TYR A 121 -9.15 8.44 10.53
CA TYR A 121 -9.46 7.01 10.37
C TYR A 121 -9.26 6.20 11.67
N GLY A 122 -8.69 6.79 12.70
CA GLY A 122 -8.42 6.10 13.97
C GLY A 122 -7.36 5.02 13.87
N VAL A 123 -6.40 5.16 12.96
CA VAL A 123 -5.28 4.21 12.75
C VAL A 123 -4.00 4.82 13.31
N PRO A 124 -3.41 4.28 14.39
CA PRO A 124 -2.23 4.87 15.02
C PRO A 124 -0.99 4.73 14.14
N ILE A 125 -0.21 5.80 14.05
CA ILE A 125 1.15 5.76 13.49
C ILE A 125 2.09 5.31 14.60
N LEU A 126 2.77 4.17 14.41
CA LEU A 126 3.61 3.52 15.41
C LEU A 126 5.07 3.98 15.35
N GLY A 127 5.49 4.59 14.26
CA GLY A 127 6.85 5.05 14.03
C GLY A 127 7.24 4.99 12.57
N GLY A 128 8.53 4.96 12.30
CA GLY A 128 9.03 4.90 10.94
C GLY A 128 10.51 5.26 10.81
N HIS A 129 10.93 5.48 9.57
CA HIS A 129 12.27 5.94 9.20
C HIS A 129 12.18 7.31 8.53
N THR A 130 13.08 8.22 8.88
CA THR A 130 13.15 9.57 8.28
C THR A 130 14.58 9.91 7.89
N ASN A 131 14.77 10.33 6.63
CA ASN A 131 16.01 10.89 6.14
C ASN A 131 15.74 12.22 5.43
N LEU A 132 16.40 13.29 5.89
CA LEU A 132 16.21 14.67 5.41
C LEU A 132 17.38 15.18 4.54
N LYS A 133 18.16 14.25 3.98
CA LYS A 133 19.36 14.57 3.17
C LYS A 133 19.28 13.93 1.79
N THR A 134 18.15 14.05 1.11
CA THR A 134 17.94 13.47 -0.21
C THR A 134 17.61 14.56 -1.23
N ASP A 135 17.86 14.31 -2.48
CA ASP A 135 17.61 15.23 -3.58
C ASP A 135 16.13 15.35 -3.98
N ARG A 136 15.32 14.38 -3.56
CA ARG A 136 13.89 14.30 -3.90
C ARG A 136 13.08 13.61 -2.80
N PRO A 137 11.79 13.96 -2.65
CA PRO A 137 10.94 13.30 -1.68
C PRO A 137 10.56 11.89 -2.13
N GLN A 138 10.53 10.96 -1.17
CA GLN A 138 10.04 9.60 -1.32
C GLN A 138 9.22 9.23 -0.10
N LEU A 139 8.20 8.41 -0.30
CA LEU A 139 7.30 7.96 0.76
C LEU A 139 6.92 6.51 0.52
N ALA A 140 7.04 5.72 1.56
CA ALA A 140 6.43 4.40 1.65
C ALA A 140 5.78 4.24 3.03
N ALA A 141 4.73 3.44 3.10
CA ALA A 141 4.07 3.13 4.36
C ALA A 141 3.67 1.66 4.42
N THR A 142 3.76 1.08 5.61
CA THR A 142 3.35 -0.30 5.89
C THR A 142 2.31 -0.29 6.96
N ILE A 143 1.19 -0.95 6.74
CA ILE A 143 0.10 -1.10 7.70
C ILE A 143 0.01 -2.54 8.18
N PHE A 144 -0.35 -2.68 9.44
CA PHE A 144 -0.64 -3.95 10.10
C PHE A 144 -2.12 -4.03 10.41
N GLY A 145 -2.69 -5.22 10.28
CA GLY A 145 -4.08 -5.48 10.61
C GLY A 145 -4.30 -6.89 11.14
N ARG A 146 -5.51 -7.14 11.60
CA ARG A 146 -5.98 -8.48 11.99
C ARG A 146 -7.34 -8.76 11.39
N ALA A 147 -7.54 -10.00 10.96
CA ALA A 147 -8.83 -10.52 10.55
C ALA A 147 -9.11 -11.84 11.27
N GLN A 148 -10.36 -12.09 11.62
CA GLN A 148 -10.79 -13.41 12.11
C GLN A 148 -10.99 -14.36 10.94
N ASN A 149 -11.62 -13.87 9.88
CA ASN A 149 -11.82 -14.57 8.62
C ASN A 149 -11.30 -13.70 7.47
N LEU A 150 -10.62 -14.31 6.51
CA LEU A 150 -10.15 -13.59 5.34
C LEU A 150 -11.25 -13.42 4.30
N ILE A 151 -11.28 -12.24 3.70
CA ILE A 151 -11.92 -12.00 2.41
C ILE A 151 -10.79 -11.94 1.39
N THR A 152 -10.81 -12.83 0.40
CA THR A 152 -9.76 -12.92 -0.63
C THR A 152 -10.35 -12.72 -2.02
N SER A 153 -9.53 -12.27 -2.95
CA SER A 153 -9.91 -12.11 -4.35
C SER A 153 -9.88 -13.40 -5.17
N PHE A 154 -9.54 -14.53 -4.55
CA PHE A 154 -9.37 -15.83 -5.21
C PHE A 154 -10.21 -16.92 -4.54
#